data_f4e7b3de080b1f99ef0bdc0edfc6b379
#
_entry.id   f4e7b3de080b1f99ef0bdc0edfc6b379
#
_cell.length_a   1.000
_cell.length_b   1.000
_cell.length_c   1.000
_cell.angle_alpha   90.00
_cell.angle_beta   90.00
_cell.angle_gamma   90.00
#
_symmetry.space_group_name_H-M   'P 1'
#
loop_
_entity.id
_entity.type
_entity.pdbx_description
1 polymer ?
#
loop_
_entity_poly.entity_id
_entity_poly.type
_entity_poly.pdbx_seq_one_letter_code
_entity_poly.pdbx_strand_id
1 'polypeptide(L)'
;MSISHYSYKYGHGSKEFSLESDRVIKEVTVAKMPLLEDVKAAILDAVYHPIGSAPINELVKPGQKIAFICNDPTRVANSFVFMPILVNEMNKLGIKDEDMHIVFALGTHRNMTHEEMVEAVGAEVAGRLKMYNSDAKVSEDFEYFGDTSRGTPVWLNKHICHVDHVIMTGTIVHHYFSGYGGGRKAILPGVAAMETVRVNHSFMLDPNAGLGKTVGNPVYEDQMEGVAMFAKNHSVFLFNAILNAQHEFLKIFAGDYVKAHQEACKFVDQVYGVEIPQAADLVIASCGGYPKDINVYQLQKTMDNAWCAVREGGVVIIIGECE
;
A
#
# COMPACT_ATOMS: atom_id res chain seq x y z
N MET A 1 -41.55 13.80 10.73
CA MET A 1 -40.36 13.17 10.15
C MET A 1 -39.17 14.02 10.54
N SER A 2 -38.14 13.45 11.14
CA SER A 2 -36.88 14.16 11.40
C SER A 2 -36.04 14.21 10.12
N ILE A 3 -35.29 15.31 9.94
CA ILE A 3 -34.44 15.51 8.78
C ILE A 3 -33.00 15.53 9.28
N SER A 4 -32.13 14.74 8.65
CA SER A 4 -30.68 14.75 8.85
C SER A 4 -30.03 15.59 7.76
N HIS A 5 -29.07 16.43 8.14
CA HIS A 5 -28.31 17.30 7.25
C HIS A 5 -26.90 16.74 7.08
N TYR A 6 -26.42 16.72 5.86
CA TYR A 6 -25.09 16.19 5.49
C TYR A 6 -24.29 17.23 4.75
N SER A 7 -22.99 17.28 4.98
CA SER A 7 -22.04 18.12 4.27
C SER A 7 -20.87 17.26 3.79
N TYR A 8 -20.76 17.05 2.49
CA TYR A 8 -19.72 16.21 1.90
C TYR A 8 -18.72 17.05 1.12
N LYS A 9 -17.43 16.70 1.26
CA LYS A 9 -16.35 17.38 0.55
C LYS A 9 -16.50 17.25 -0.97
N TYR A 10 -16.22 18.35 -1.69
CA TYR A 10 -16.32 18.50 -3.14
C TYR A 10 -15.28 19.54 -3.59
N GLY A 11 -14.26 19.13 -4.36
CA GLY A 11 -13.15 20.01 -4.68
C GLY A 11 -12.56 20.66 -3.44
N HIS A 12 -12.41 21.97 -3.47
CA HIS A 12 -11.94 22.76 -2.33
C HIS A 12 -13.07 23.21 -1.37
N GLY A 13 -14.31 22.79 -1.62
CA GLY A 13 -15.48 23.15 -0.83
C GLY A 13 -16.28 21.94 -0.33
N SER A 14 -17.59 22.12 -0.22
CA SER A 14 -18.54 21.07 0.18
C SER A 14 -19.86 21.18 -0.55
N LYS A 15 -20.60 20.08 -0.62
CA LYS A 15 -22.00 20.02 -1.06
C LYS A 15 -22.86 19.59 0.12
N GLU A 16 -23.95 20.33 0.32
CA GLU A 16 -24.90 20.06 1.40
C GLU A 16 -26.18 19.46 0.83
N PHE A 17 -26.74 18.52 1.56
CA PHE A 17 -28.03 17.90 1.25
C PHE A 17 -28.70 17.43 2.54
N SER A 18 -29.97 17.07 2.42
CA SER A 18 -30.79 16.63 3.55
C SER A 18 -31.58 15.39 3.17
N LEU A 19 -31.71 14.46 4.14
CA LEU A 19 -32.48 13.23 3.98
C LEU A 19 -33.43 13.08 5.15
N GLU A 20 -34.54 12.36 4.93
CA GLU A 20 -35.42 11.88 6.02
C GLU A 20 -34.63 10.89 6.87
N SER A 21 -34.50 11.14 8.17
CA SER A 21 -33.62 10.36 9.05
C SER A 21 -34.01 8.89 9.18
N ASP A 22 -35.29 8.58 9.06
CA ASP A 22 -35.86 7.22 9.12
C ASP A 22 -35.57 6.39 7.85
N ARG A 23 -35.13 7.04 6.76
CA ARG A 23 -34.70 6.39 5.52
C ARG A 23 -33.21 6.12 5.45
N VAL A 24 -32.41 6.66 6.40
CA VAL A 24 -30.96 6.47 6.44
C VAL A 24 -30.65 5.15 7.15
N ILE A 25 -30.21 4.14 6.38
CA ILE A 25 -29.87 2.83 6.92
C ILE A 25 -28.58 2.90 7.74
N LYS A 26 -27.54 3.56 7.21
CA LYS A 26 -26.23 3.68 7.83
C LYS A 26 -25.49 4.88 7.28
N GLU A 27 -24.89 5.64 8.18
CA GLU A 27 -23.80 6.56 7.84
C GLU A 27 -22.47 5.81 8.02
N VAL A 28 -21.72 5.67 6.90
CA VAL A 28 -20.48 4.92 6.86
C VAL A 28 -19.33 5.86 7.20
N THR A 29 -18.71 5.63 8.34
CA THR A 29 -17.53 6.37 8.82
C THR A 29 -16.43 5.38 9.21
N VAL A 30 -15.18 5.81 9.05
CA VAL A 30 -14.02 5.02 9.46
C VAL A 30 -14.00 4.86 10.98
N ALA A 31 -13.66 3.68 11.47
CA ALA A 31 -13.55 3.43 12.90
C ALA A 31 -12.50 4.35 13.55
N LYS A 32 -12.84 4.92 14.71
CA LYS A 32 -11.87 5.68 15.51
C LYS A 32 -10.96 4.67 16.23
N MET A 33 -9.71 4.63 15.82
CA MET A 33 -8.69 3.78 16.44
C MET A 33 -7.70 4.63 17.24
N PRO A 34 -7.15 4.10 18.35
CA PRO A 34 -6.11 4.80 19.10
C PRO A 34 -4.86 5.00 18.22
N LEU A 35 -4.23 6.15 18.38
CA LEU A 35 -2.96 6.46 17.76
C LEU A 35 -1.81 5.79 18.51
N LEU A 36 -0.69 5.55 17.81
CA LEU A 36 0.55 5.17 18.48
C LEU A 36 1.08 6.37 19.30
N GLU A 37 1.25 6.19 20.60
CA GLU A 37 1.78 7.23 21.49
C GLU A 37 3.28 7.48 21.25
N ASP A 38 4.06 6.41 21.05
CA ASP A 38 5.48 6.46 20.71
C ASP A 38 5.73 5.65 19.42
N VAL A 39 5.74 6.35 18.29
CA VAL A 39 5.94 5.76 16.97
C VAL A 39 7.32 5.11 16.87
N LYS A 40 8.37 5.71 17.46
CA LYS A 40 9.73 5.15 17.42
C LYS A 40 9.81 3.83 18.19
N ALA A 41 9.27 3.80 19.40
CA ALA A 41 9.21 2.55 20.18
C ALA A 41 8.43 1.46 19.45
N ALA A 42 7.30 1.80 18.83
CA ALA A 42 6.50 0.85 18.08
C ALA A 42 7.22 0.31 16.82
N ILE A 43 8.01 1.15 16.11
CA ILE A 43 8.83 0.71 14.99
C ILE A 43 9.89 -0.28 15.46
N LEU A 44 10.62 0.04 16.52
CA LEU A 44 11.66 -0.83 17.06
C LEU A 44 11.06 -2.13 17.59
N ASP A 45 9.96 -2.07 18.33
CA ASP A 45 9.26 -3.26 18.79
C ASP A 45 8.88 -4.17 17.63
N ALA A 46 8.30 -3.64 16.56
CA ALA A 46 7.88 -4.42 15.40
C ALA A 46 9.05 -5.14 14.70
N VAL A 47 10.23 -4.53 14.59
CA VAL A 47 11.39 -5.17 13.92
C VAL A 47 12.16 -6.12 14.83
N TYR A 48 12.07 -5.95 16.15
CA TYR A 48 12.68 -6.86 17.13
C TYR A 48 11.75 -7.99 17.57
N HIS A 49 10.42 -7.83 17.45
CA HIS A 49 9.42 -8.87 17.72
C HIS A 49 8.52 -9.09 16.49
N PRO A 50 9.11 -9.46 15.33
CA PRO A 50 8.40 -9.53 14.07
C PRO A 50 7.44 -10.71 14.00
N ILE A 51 6.44 -10.60 13.13
CA ILE A 51 5.45 -11.65 12.91
C ILE A 51 6.02 -12.69 11.94
N GLY A 52 6.22 -13.92 12.43
CA GLY A 52 6.53 -15.07 11.59
C GLY A 52 7.93 -15.11 10.98
N SER A 53 8.85 -14.26 11.42
CA SER A 53 10.26 -14.28 11.04
C SER A 53 11.16 -14.11 12.26
N ALA A 54 12.46 -14.30 12.09
CA ALA A 54 13.44 -13.95 13.11
C ALA A 54 13.52 -12.42 13.28
N PRO A 55 13.92 -11.92 14.48
CA PRO A 55 14.20 -10.50 14.72
C PRO A 55 15.25 -9.95 13.76
N ILE A 56 15.15 -8.64 13.46
CA ILE A 56 16.02 -8.02 12.47
C ILE A 56 17.52 -8.16 12.80
N ASN A 57 17.90 -8.11 14.08
CA ASN A 57 19.28 -8.29 14.54
C ASN A 57 19.81 -9.73 14.41
N GLU A 58 18.94 -10.69 14.21
CA GLU A 58 19.32 -12.08 13.89
C GLU A 58 19.40 -12.32 12.38
N LEU A 59 18.61 -11.56 11.59
CA LEU A 59 18.56 -11.66 10.13
C LEU A 59 19.75 -11.00 9.47
N VAL A 60 20.09 -9.76 9.84
CA VAL A 60 21.14 -8.98 9.18
C VAL A 60 22.50 -9.15 9.87
N LYS A 61 23.58 -9.13 9.07
CA LYS A 61 24.95 -9.27 9.58
C LYS A 61 25.84 -8.19 8.95
N PRO A 62 26.87 -7.67 9.68
CA PRO A 62 27.82 -6.72 9.12
C PRO A 62 28.39 -7.16 7.78
N GLY A 63 28.46 -6.23 6.81
CA GLY A 63 28.96 -6.46 5.47
C GLY A 63 27.91 -6.99 4.47
N GLN A 64 26.70 -7.26 4.92
CA GLN A 64 25.59 -7.59 4.02
C GLN A 64 24.97 -6.33 3.42
N LYS A 65 24.37 -6.48 2.24
CA LYS A 65 23.71 -5.40 1.50
C LYS A 65 22.20 -5.41 1.69
N ILE A 66 21.60 -4.24 1.85
CA ILE A 66 20.17 -4.07 2.06
C ILE A 66 19.58 -3.11 1.03
N ALA A 67 18.49 -3.52 0.39
CA ALA A 67 17.63 -2.63 -0.38
C ALA A 67 16.34 -2.34 0.40
N PHE A 68 16.05 -1.08 0.63
CA PHE A 68 14.74 -0.64 1.09
C PHE A 68 13.87 -0.33 -0.13
N ILE A 69 12.70 -0.97 -0.22
CA ILE A 69 11.71 -0.59 -1.23
C ILE A 69 10.75 0.41 -0.57
N CYS A 70 10.69 1.64 -1.11
CA CYS A 70 9.82 2.70 -0.62
C CYS A 70 8.72 3.04 -1.62
N ASN A 71 7.59 3.54 -1.13
CA ASN A 71 6.47 3.96 -1.95
C ASN A 71 6.77 5.25 -2.72
N ASP A 72 6.09 5.43 -3.86
CA ASP A 72 6.01 6.70 -4.58
C ASP A 72 5.10 7.73 -3.84
N PRO A 73 5.10 9.02 -4.25
CA PRO A 73 4.33 10.08 -3.58
C PRO A 73 2.81 9.87 -3.60
N THR A 74 2.28 9.04 -4.51
CA THR A 74 0.83 8.77 -4.59
C THR A 74 0.36 7.84 -3.46
N ARG A 75 1.29 7.28 -2.69
CA ARG A 75 1.05 6.38 -1.56
C ARG A 75 1.69 6.96 -0.31
N VAL A 76 0.97 7.81 0.40
CA VAL A 76 1.46 8.40 1.67
C VAL A 76 1.73 7.28 2.67
N ALA A 77 3.00 7.12 3.03
CA ALA A 77 3.46 6.11 3.99
C ALA A 77 4.17 6.72 5.19
N ASN A 78 4.41 8.04 5.17
CA ASN A 78 5.25 8.75 6.15
C ASN A 78 6.65 8.13 6.27
N SER A 79 7.25 7.77 5.12
CA SER A 79 8.57 7.12 5.11
C SER A 79 9.65 8.00 5.73
N PHE A 80 9.51 9.33 5.63
CA PHE A 80 10.41 10.29 6.29
C PHE A 80 10.44 10.15 7.82
N VAL A 81 9.44 9.50 8.45
CA VAL A 81 9.42 9.21 9.89
C VAL A 81 10.15 7.91 10.21
N PHE A 82 9.83 6.82 9.50
CA PHE A 82 10.37 5.50 9.85
C PHE A 82 11.71 5.18 9.19
N MET A 83 12.02 5.73 8.02
CA MET A 83 13.29 5.42 7.33
C MET A 83 14.53 5.83 8.13
N PRO A 84 14.62 7.04 8.75
CA PRO A 84 15.75 7.36 9.61
C PRO A 84 15.92 6.39 10.79
N ILE A 85 14.80 5.93 11.36
CA ILE A 85 14.82 4.97 12.48
C ILE A 85 15.38 3.63 12.01
N LEU A 86 14.87 3.09 10.88
CA LEU A 86 15.31 1.82 10.33
C LEU A 86 16.78 1.86 9.89
N VAL A 87 17.20 2.91 9.16
CA VAL A 87 18.58 3.06 8.71
C VAL A 87 19.55 3.17 9.89
N ASN A 88 19.21 3.97 10.90
CA ASN A 88 20.02 4.10 12.11
C ASN A 88 20.08 2.78 12.90
N GLU A 89 19.01 1.99 12.88
CA GLU A 89 19.02 0.67 13.51
C GLU A 89 19.92 -0.31 12.75
N MET A 90 19.88 -0.31 11.40
CA MET A 90 20.82 -1.12 10.60
C MET A 90 22.28 -0.74 10.89
N ASN A 91 22.59 0.56 11.05
CA ASN A 91 23.95 0.98 11.42
C ASN A 91 24.40 0.43 12.80
N LYS A 92 23.51 0.41 13.79
CA LYS A 92 23.83 -0.19 15.10
C LYS A 92 24.12 -1.69 14.99
N LEU A 93 23.49 -2.36 14.04
CA LEU A 93 23.73 -3.77 13.72
C LEU A 93 24.97 -3.99 12.85
N GLY A 94 25.72 -2.92 12.52
CA GLY A 94 26.99 -2.96 11.79
C GLY A 94 26.87 -2.91 10.27
N ILE A 95 25.67 -2.62 9.73
CA ILE A 95 25.49 -2.35 8.29
C ILE A 95 25.90 -0.91 8.03
N LYS A 96 26.74 -0.67 7.04
CA LYS A 96 27.18 0.67 6.68
C LYS A 96 26.20 1.34 5.69
N ASP A 97 26.23 2.68 5.63
CA ASP A 97 25.41 3.42 4.67
C ASP A 97 25.70 3.03 3.20
N GLU A 98 26.97 2.75 2.88
CA GLU A 98 27.39 2.31 1.54
C GLU A 98 26.82 0.94 1.11
N ASP A 99 26.42 0.12 2.08
CA ASP A 99 25.81 -1.20 1.89
C ASP A 99 24.28 -1.13 1.85
N MET A 100 23.70 0.07 1.99
CA MET A 100 22.25 0.29 1.94
C MET A 100 21.88 1.20 0.78
N HIS A 101 20.72 0.95 0.19
CA HIS A 101 20.15 1.87 -0.79
C HIS A 101 18.62 1.77 -0.81
N ILE A 102 17.98 2.73 -1.49
CA ILE A 102 16.53 2.83 -1.61
C ILE A 102 16.14 2.65 -3.06
N VAL A 103 15.09 1.86 -3.29
CA VAL A 103 14.43 1.69 -4.60
C VAL A 103 12.98 2.13 -4.46
N PHE A 104 12.57 3.14 -5.22
CA PHE A 104 11.18 3.58 -5.22
C PHE A 104 10.31 2.69 -6.10
N ALA A 105 9.26 2.13 -5.51
CA ALA A 105 8.29 1.23 -6.13
C ALA A 105 7.29 2.03 -6.96
N LEU A 106 7.64 2.35 -8.19
CA LEU A 106 6.83 3.20 -9.07
C LEU A 106 5.73 2.41 -9.82
N GLY A 107 5.92 1.10 -10.00
CA GLY A 107 5.06 0.34 -10.92
C GLY A 107 5.09 0.98 -12.31
N THR A 108 3.93 1.47 -12.77
CA THR A 108 3.81 2.15 -14.07
C THR A 108 3.76 3.68 -13.97
N HIS A 109 3.96 4.25 -12.79
CA HIS A 109 3.98 5.68 -12.59
C HIS A 109 5.25 6.31 -13.20
N ARG A 110 5.27 7.65 -13.31
CA ARG A 110 6.44 8.38 -13.75
C ARG A 110 7.57 8.32 -12.72
N ASN A 111 8.77 8.56 -13.17
CA ASN A 111 9.92 8.75 -12.28
C ASN A 111 9.68 9.93 -11.32
N MET A 112 10.14 9.74 -10.10
CA MET A 112 10.22 10.81 -9.09
C MET A 112 11.39 11.73 -9.41
N THR A 113 11.21 13.02 -9.12
CA THR A 113 12.34 13.97 -9.09
C THR A 113 13.18 13.72 -7.83
N HIS A 114 14.38 14.28 -7.80
CA HIS A 114 15.23 14.16 -6.61
C HIS A 114 14.58 14.79 -5.36
N GLU A 115 13.92 15.92 -5.54
CA GLU A 115 13.19 16.63 -4.47
C GLU A 115 12.05 15.77 -3.91
N GLU A 116 11.28 15.10 -4.77
CA GLU A 116 10.23 14.17 -4.35
C GLU A 116 10.79 12.96 -3.57
N MET A 117 11.96 12.44 -3.97
CA MET A 117 12.63 11.37 -3.25
C MET A 117 13.08 11.83 -1.86
N VAL A 118 13.66 13.05 -1.79
CA VAL A 118 14.09 13.66 -0.50
C VAL A 118 12.88 13.88 0.42
N GLU A 119 11.77 14.39 -0.12
CA GLU A 119 10.54 14.58 0.64
C GLU A 119 9.99 13.24 1.17
N ALA A 120 10.04 12.20 0.35
CA ALA A 120 9.52 10.88 0.71
C ALA A 120 10.26 10.23 1.88
N VAL A 121 11.59 10.30 1.95
CA VAL A 121 12.40 9.58 2.95
C VAL A 121 13.08 10.47 3.98
N GLY A 122 12.99 11.79 3.80
CA GLY A 122 13.64 12.79 4.66
C GLY A 122 15.07 13.12 4.25
N ALA A 123 15.47 14.37 4.45
CA ALA A 123 16.79 14.89 4.04
C ALA A 123 17.97 14.13 4.68
N GLU A 124 17.82 13.64 5.92
CA GLU A 124 18.85 12.85 6.61
C GLU A 124 19.18 11.57 5.82
N VAL A 125 18.17 10.79 5.49
CA VAL A 125 18.35 9.51 4.77
C VAL A 125 18.78 9.75 3.32
N ALA A 126 18.18 10.72 2.66
CA ALA A 126 18.53 11.09 1.28
C ALA A 126 20.00 11.57 1.12
N GLY A 127 20.55 12.21 2.14
CA GLY A 127 21.97 12.62 2.16
C GLY A 127 22.96 11.48 2.41
N ARG A 128 22.46 10.31 2.82
CA ARG A 128 23.29 9.16 3.22
C ARG A 128 23.22 7.99 2.24
N LEU A 129 22.02 7.67 1.76
CA LEU A 129 21.76 6.49 0.94
C LEU A 129 21.57 6.85 -0.53
N LYS A 130 22.04 5.99 -1.42
CA LYS A 130 21.69 6.08 -2.85
C LYS A 130 20.21 5.77 -3.04
N MET A 131 19.57 6.49 -3.94
CA MET A 131 18.16 6.38 -4.25
C MET A 131 17.96 6.12 -5.74
N TYR A 132 17.08 5.17 -6.09
CA TYR A 132 16.82 4.75 -7.45
C TYR A 132 15.32 4.74 -7.75
N ASN A 133 14.95 5.23 -8.92
CA ASN A 133 13.62 4.98 -9.48
C ASN A 133 13.59 3.59 -10.13
N SER A 134 12.55 2.81 -9.89
CA SER A 134 12.29 1.61 -10.67
C SER A 134 11.39 1.96 -11.86
N ASP A 135 11.98 2.42 -12.96
CA ASP A 135 11.23 2.73 -14.17
C ASP A 135 10.90 1.44 -14.94
N ALA A 136 9.63 1.03 -14.87
CA ALA A 136 9.16 -0.21 -15.50
C ALA A 136 9.37 -0.29 -17.02
N LYS A 137 9.72 0.82 -17.68
CA LYS A 137 9.90 0.92 -19.14
C LYS A 137 11.33 0.70 -19.58
N VAL A 138 12.30 0.73 -18.68
CA VAL A 138 13.73 0.58 -18.95
C VAL A 138 14.10 -0.90 -18.82
N SER A 139 13.94 -1.67 -19.88
CA SER A 139 14.04 -3.14 -19.86
C SER A 139 15.40 -3.67 -19.39
N GLU A 140 16.50 -2.94 -19.63
CA GLU A 140 17.84 -3.30 -19.20
C GLU A 140 18.03 -3.26 -17.68
N ASP A 141 17.14 -2.63 -16.93
CA ASP A 141 17.20 -2.55 -15.47
C ASP A 141 16.57 -3.76 -14.77
N PHE A 142 16.09 -4.74 -15.51
CA PHE A 142 15.37 -5.88 -14.92
C PHE A 142 16.06 -7.22 -15.20
N GLU A 143 15.85 -8.15 -14.27
CA GLU A 143 16.27 -9.56 -14.36
C GLU A 143 15.05 -10.48 -14.34
N TYR A 144 15.15 -11.56 -15.13
CA TYR A 144 14.09 -12.55 -15.30
C TYR A 144 14.18 -13.67 -14.27
N PHE A 145 13.06 -13.93 -13.58
CA PHE A 145 12.94 -14.96 -12.54
C PHE A 145 12.11 -16.17 -12.97
N GLY A 146 11.56 -16.18 -14.18
CA GLY A 146 10.67 -17.21 -14.69
C GLY A 146 9.23 -16.72 -14.84
N ASP A 147 8.35 -17.63 -15.27
CA ASP A 147 6.91 -17.35 -15.39
C ASP A 147 6.15 -17.93 -14.19
N THR A 148 5.13 -17.20 -13.73
CA THR A 148 4.19 -17.75 -12.75
C THR A 148 3.34 -18.86 -13.38
N SER A 149 2.63 -19.63 -12.57
CA SER A 149 1.69 -20.66 -13.03
C SER A 149 0.56 -20.11 -13.92
N ARG A 150 0.31 -18.80 -13.85
CA ARG A 150 -0.66 -18.05 -14.67
C ARG A 150 -0.04 -17.43 -15.92
N GLY A 151 1.27 -17.65 -16.16
CA GLY A 151 1.99 -17.17 -17.34
C GLY A 151 2.43 -15.71 -17.24
N THR A 152 2.54 -15.14 -16.03
CA THR A 152 3.11 -13.81 -15.83
C THR A 152 4.63 -13.90 -15.83
N PRO A 153 5.34 -13.27 -16.79
CA PRO A 153 6.80 -13.23 -16.78
C PRO A 153 7.29 -12.31 -15.65
N VAL A 154 8.06 -12.86 -14.72
CA VAL A 154 8.54 -12.12 -13.54
C VAL A 154 9.88 -11.48 -13.84
N TRP A 155 9.86 -10.19 -14.17
CA TRP A 155 11.05 -9.35 -14.35
C TRP A 155 11.12 -8.34 -13.21
N LEU A 156 12.18 -8.38 -12.41
CA LEU A 156 12.37 -7.53 -11.23
C LEU A 156 13.62 -6.65 -11.36
N ASN A 157 13.56 -5.48 -10.74
CA ASN A 157 14.61 -4.48 -10.84
C ASN A 157 15.93 -4.97 -10.24
N LYS A 158 17.05 -4.79 -10.96
CA LYS A 158 18.39 -5.25 -10.59
C LYS A 158 18.86 -4.73 -9.24
N HIS A 159 18.40 -3.55 -8.82
CA HIS A 159 18.77 -2.99 -7.53
C HIS A 159 18.24 -3.79 -6.34
N ILE A 160 17.23 -4.63 -6.52
CA ILE A 160 16.79 -5.56 -5.46
C ILE A 160 17.36 -6.97 -5.64
N CYS A 161 17.92 -7.30 -6.83
CA CYS A 161 18.41 -8.64 -7.14
C CYS A 161 19.81 -8.92 -6.61
N HIS A 162 20.60 -7.88 -6.35
CA HIS A 162 22.01 -7.98 -5.95
C HIS A 162 22.28 -7.55 -4.52
N VAL A 163 21.34 -7.87 -3.61
CA VAL A 163 21.43 -7.62 -2.17
C VAL A 163 21.12 -8.87 -1.37
N ASP A 164 21.56 -8.90 -0.11
CA ASP A 164 21.27 -10.02 0.79
C ASP A 164 19.84 -9.93 1.35
N HIS A 165 19.37 -8.69 1.62
CA HIS A 165 18.07 -8.46 2.21
C HIS A 165 17.29 -7.37 1.47
N VAL A 166 16.01 -7.64 1.27
CA VAL A 166 15.04 -6.66 0.79
C VAL A 166 14.05 -6.34 1.90
N ILE A 167 13.98 -5.08 2.31
CA ILE A 167 12.99 -4.59 3.27
C ILE A 167 11.90 -3.84 2.52
N MET A 168 10.73 -4.46 2.42
CA MET A 168 9.55 -3.85 1.79
C MET A 168 8.89 -2.90 2.77
N THR A 169 8.99 -1.59 2.52
CA THR A 169 8.33 -0.57 3.35
C THR A 169 7.07 -0.03 2.69
N GLY A 170 6.18 0.55 3.47
CA GLY A 170 4.99 1.20 2.95
C GLY A 170 3.77 1.14 3.84
N THR A 171 2.59 1.30 3.25
CA THR A 171 1.30 1.23 3.94
C THR A 171 0.40 0.15 3.35
N ILE A 172 -0.51 -0.36 4.17
CA ILE A 172 -1.54 -1.30 3.74
C ILE A 172 -2.90 -0.61 3.81
N VAL A 173 -3.64 -0.69 2.71
CA VAL A 173 -5.02 -0.23 2.57
C VAL A 173 -5.78 -1.22 1.69
N HIS A 174 -7.10 -1.17 1.66
CA HIS A 174 -7.89 -1.92 0.67
C HIS A 174 -7.52 -1.53 -0.76
N HIS A 175 -7.61 -2.50 -1.68
CA HIS A 175 -7.33 -2.27 -3.09
C HIS A 175 -8.40 -2.91 -3.97
N TYR A 176 -8.98 -2.16 -4.89
CA TYR A 176 -10.18 -2.51 -5.63
C TYR A 176 -10.11 -3.80 -6.46
N PHE A 177 -8.97 -4.21 -6.98
CA PHE A 177 -8.83 -5.50 -7.68
C PHE A 177 -7.78 -6.45 -7.05
N SER A 178 -6.78 -5.94 -6.33
CA SER A 178 -5.69 -6.75 -5.76
C SER A 178 -5.92 -7.10 -4.28
N GLY A 179 -7.14 -6.95 -3.78
CA GLY A 179 -7.52 -7.17 -2.39
C GLY A 179 -7.00 -6.08 -1.46
N TYR A 180 -5.71 -6.06 -1.19
CA TYR A 180 -5.02 -5.08 -0.35
C TYR A 180 -3.76 -4.55 -1.02
N GLY A 181 -3.36 -3.33 -0.64
CA GLY A 181 -2.07 -2.74 -0.92
C GLY A 181 -0.95 -3.25 0.00
N GLY A 182 0.22 -2.64 -0.09
CA GLY A 182 1.38 -2.99 0.74
C GLY A 182 1.95 -4.38 0.45
N GLY A 183 2.88 -4.81 1.32
CA GLY A 183 3.49 -6.14 1.25
C GLY A 183 4.08 -6.46 -0.12
N ARG A 184 3.66 -7.59 -0.68
CA ARG A 184 4.06 -8.08 -1.99
C ARG A 184 4.02 -7.04 -3.11
N LYS A 185 3.12 -6.04 -2.99
CA LYS A 185 2.98 -5.00 -4.02
C LYS A 185 4.20 -4.09 -4.13
N ALA A 186 5.03 -4.02 -3.12
CA ALA A 186 6.31 -3.33 -3.21
C ALA A 186 7.23 -3.98 -4.26
N ILE A 187 7.19 -5.30 -4.39
CA ILE A 187 7.96 -6.04 -5.41
C ILE A 187 7.15 -6.12 -6.71
N LEU A 188 5.95 -6.71 -6.70
CA LEU A 188 5.09 -6.84 -7.86
C LEU A 188 3.73 -6.17 -7.61
N PRO A 189 3.42 -5.03 -8.24
CA PRO A 189 4.06 -4.43 -9.41
C PRO A 189 5.18 -3.41 -9.12
N GLY A 190 5.46 -3.05 -7.88
CA GLY A 190 6.20 -1.86 -7.48
C GLY A 190 7.57 -1.70 -8.16
N VAL A 191 8.39 -2.75 -8.16
CA VAL A 191 9.72 -2.78 -8.80
C VAL A 191 9.80 -3.84 -9.89
N ALA A 192 8.68 -4.09 -10.58
CA ALA A 192 8.60 -5.01 -11.71
C ALA A 192 8.56 -4.29 -13.05
N ALA A 193 9.01 -4.97 -14.12
CA ALA A 193 8.96 -4.45 -15.48
C ALA A 193 7.52 -4.30 -15.99
N MET A 194 7.34 -3.44 -16.99
CA MET A 194 6.03 -3.14 -17.60
C MET A 194 5.31 -4.40 -18.08
N GLU A 195 6.04 -5.35 -18.65
CA GLU A 195 5.48 -6.61 -19.16
C GLU A 195 4.86 -7.44 -18.03
N THR A 196 5.59 -7.59 -16.91
CA THR A 196 5.12 -8.27 -15.69
C THR A 196 3.84 -7.61 -15.17
N VAL A 197 3.87 -6.29 -15.06
CA VAL A 197 2.73 -5.51 -14.56
C VAL A 197 1.52 -5.69 -15.46
N ARG A 198 1.70 -5.58 -16.78
CA ARG A 198 0.62 -5.69 -17.76
C ARG A 198 -0.07 -7.05 -17.72
N VAL A 199 0.69 -8.15 -17.66
CA VAL A 199 0.10 -9.50 -17.61
C VAL A 199 -0.63 -9.70 -16.29
N ASN A 200 0.00 -9.42 -15.12
CA ASN A 200 -0.65 -9.55 -13.83
C ASN A 200 -1.93 -8.70 -13.73
N HIS A 201 -1.89 -7.44 -14.19
CA HIS A 201 -3.03 -6.55 -14.09
C HIS A 201 -4.17 -6.91 -15.06
N SER A 202 -3.91 -7.69 -16.13
CA SER A 202 -4.99 -8.18 -17.00
C SER A 202 -5.97 -9.08 -16.26
N PHE A 203 -5.54 -9.75 -15.18
CA PHE A 203 -6.39 -10.57 -14.32
C PHE A 203 -7.41 -9.77 -13.50
N MET A 204 -7.34 -8.44 -13.50
CA MET A 204 -8.32 -7.59 -12.83
C MET A 204 -9.75 -7.72 -13.38
N LEU A 205 -9.89 -8.28 -14.59
CA LEU A 205 -11.19 -8.54 -15.20
C LEU A 205 -11.87 -9.82 -14.69
N ASP A 206 -11.15 -10.65 -13.93
CA ASP A 206 -11.74 -11.84 -13.30
C ASP A 206 -12.73 -11.42 -12.20
N PRO A 207 -13.93 -12.03 -12.13
CA PRO A 207 -14.92 -11.69 -11.11
C PRO A 207 -14.46 -11.96 -9.65
N ASN A 208 -13.42 -12.76 -9.47
CA ASN A 208 -12.80 -12.98 -8.18
C ASN A 208 -11.77 -11.90 -7.80
N ALA A 209 -11.31 -11.08 -8.75
CA ALA A 209 -10.49 -9.92 -8.45
C ALA A 209 -11.38 -8.85 -7.78
N GLY A 210 -11.05 -8.46 -6.55
CA GLY A 210 -11.92 -7.54 -5.81
C GLY A 210 -11.35 -7.04 -4.51
N LEU A 211 -12.04 -6.03 -3.98
CA LEU A 211 -11.71 -5.36 -2.71
C LEU A 211 -11.69 -6.37 -1.56
N GLY A 212 -10.62 -6.34 -0.74
CA GLY A 212 -10.49 -7.20 0.45
C GLY A 212 -10.32 -8.69 0.16
N LYS A 213 -10.33 -9.13 -1.09
CA LYS A 213 -10.16 -10.54 -1.47
C LYS A 213 -8.70 -10.91 -1.65
N THR A 214 -8.24 -11.92 -0.94
CA THR A 214 -6.90 -12.50 -1.10
C THR A 214 -6.96 -13.91 -1.64
N VAL A 215 -7.77 -14.78 -1.05
CA VAL A 215 -7.94 -16.17 -1.48
C VAL A 215 -8.83 -16.22 -2.71
N GLY A 216 -8.37 -16.92 -3.75
CA GLY A 216 -9.08 -17.04 -5.03
C GLY A 216 -8.99 -15.78 -5.91
N ASN A 217 -8.34 -14.72 -5.46
CA ASN A 217 -8.10 -13.52 -6.26
C ASN A 217 -6.88 -13.73 -7.17
N PRO A 218 -7.07 -13.86 -8.50
CA PRO A 218 -5.98 -14.23 -9.39
C PRO A 218 -4.87 -13.17 -9.44
N VAL A 219 -5.20 -11.89 -9.27
CA VAL A 219 -4.20 -10.82 -9.23
C VAL A 219 -3.32 -10.95 -7.99
N TYR A 220 -3.95 -11.18 -6.82
CA TYR A 220 -3.24 -11.34 -5.56
C TYR A 220 -2.34 -12.58 -5.58
N GLU A 221 -2.90 -13.74 -5.96
CA GLU A 221 -2.20 -15.02 -5.95
C GLU A 221 -1.01 -15.04 -6.91
N ASP A 222 -1.18 -14.47 -8.10
CA ASP A 222 -0.10 -14.34 -9.10
C ASP A 222 1.02 -13.42 -8.60
N GLN A 223 0.68 -12.30 -7.94
CA GLN A 223 1.68 -11.43 -7.29
C GLN A 223 2.44 -12.18 -6.19
N MET A 224 1.73 -12.96 -5.36
CA MET A 224 2.35 -13.76 -4.29
C MET A 224 3.28 -14.82 -4.86
N GLU A 225 2.90 -15.48 -5.95
CA GLU A 225 3.75 -16.47 -6.63
C GLU A 225 5.02 -15.81 -7.18
N GLY A 226 4.91 -14.67 -7.87
CA GLY A 226 6.05 -13.93 -8.40
C GLY A 226 7.02 -13.49 -7.29
N VAL A 227 6.50 -13.00 -6.17
CA VAL A 227 7.35 -12.65 -5.00
C VAL A 227 7.98 -13.90 -4.37
N ALA A 228 7.25 -15.01 -4.30
CA ALA A 228 7.80 -16.27 -3.79
C ALA A 228 8.93 -16.82 -4.66
N MET A 229 8.88 -16.62 -5.99
CA MET A 229 9.98 -16.97 -6.90
C MET A 229 11.25 -16.19 -6.57
N PHE A 230 11.14 -14.89 -6.31
CA PHE A 230 12.24 -14.04 -5.86
C PHE A 230 12.76 -14.45 -4.47
N ALA A 231 11.87 -14.66 -3.52
CA ALA A 231 12.19 -14.98 -2.13
C ALA A 231 12.88 -16.35 -1.94
N LYS A 232 12.92 -17.23 -2.96
CA LYS A 232 13.68 -18.49 -2.90
C LYS A 232 15.18 -18.29 -2.63
N ASN A 233 15.72 -17.17 -3.17
CA ASN A 233 17.15 -16.88 -3.10
C ASN A 233 17.47 -15.53 -2.40
N HIS A 234 16.45 -14.82 -1.93
CA HIS A 234 16.60 -13.51 -1.30
C HIS A 234 15.83 -13.47 0.02
N SER A 235 16.42 -12.86 1.03
CA SER A 235 15.72 -12.57 2.27
C SER A 235 14.79 -11.37 2.06
N VAL A 236 13.49 -11.58 2.30
CA VAL A 236 12.45 -10.56 2.14
C VAL A 236 11.78 -10.31 3.49
N PHE A 237 11.86 -9.08 3.98
CA PHE A 237 11.28 -8.65 5.24
C PHE A 237 10.24 -7.54 5.01
N LEU A 238 9.06 -7.71 5.60
CA LEU A 238 8.00 -6.71 5.54
C LEU A 238 8.19 -5.68 6.65
N PHE A 239 8.01 -4.40 6.32
CA PHE A 239 7.77 -3.32 7.26
C PHE A 239 6.65 -2.43 6.72
N ASN A 240 5.45 -2.55 7.24
CA ASN A 240 4.33 -1.74 6.80
C ASN A 240 3.62 -1.05 7.96
N ALA A 241 3.19 0.19 7.72
CA ALA A 241 2.38 0.97 8.62
C ALA A 241 0.90 0.97 8.19
N ILE A 242 0.00 1.14 9.15
CA ILE A 242 -1.38 1.49 8.88
C ILE A 242 -1.61 2.88 9.48
N LEU A 243 -2.11 3.79 8.65
CA LEU A 243 -2.35 5.18 8.97
C LEU A 243 -3.86 5.46 8.96
N ASN A 244 -4.29 6.47 9.71
CA ASN A 244 -5.65 7.00 9.61
C ASN A 244 -5.81 7.98 8.43
N ALA A 245 -6.98 8.58 8.29
CA ALA A 245 -7.28 9.55 7.23
C ALA A 245 -6.49 10.87 7.35
N GLN A 246 -5.91 11.17 8.52
CA GLN A 246 -5.04 12.30 8.82
C GLN A 246 -3.56 11.94 8.66
N HIS A 247 -3.26 10.73 8.16
CA HIS A 247 -1.92 10.17 8.00
C HIS A 247 -1.17 9.96 9.33
N GLU A 248 -1.87 9.75 10.43
CA GLU A 248 -1.27 9.43 11.72
C GLU A 248 -1.14 7.91 11.89
N PHE A 249 -0.10 7.47 12.60
CA PHE A 249 0.18 6.04 12.75
C PHE A 249 -0.81 5.36 13.71
N LEU A 250 -1.49 4.33 13.22
CA LEU A 250 -2.35 3.46 14.00
C LEU A 250 -1.61 2.20 14.48
N LYS A 251 -0.86 1.56 13.59
CA LYS A 251 -0.13 0.33 13.91
C LYS A 251 1.00 0.06 12.92
N ILE A 252 2.04 -0.63 13.39
CA ILE A 252 3.16 -1.12 12.58
C ILE A 252 3.09 -2.65 12.51
N PHE A 253 3.39 -3.19 11.34
CA PHE A 253 3.51 -4.62 11.10
C PHE A 253 4.84 -4.90 10.41
N ALA A 254 5.63 -5.83 10.99
CA ALA A 254 6.90 -6.23 10.42
C ALA A 254 7.09 -7.74 10.51
N GLY A 255 7.93 -8.30 9.64
CA GLY A 255 8.29 -9.72 9.67
C GLY A 255 8.15 -10.44 8.33
N ASP A 256 7.69 -11.69 8.38
CA ASP A 256 7.43 -12.51 7.20
C ASP A 256 6.40 -11.83 6.28
N TYR A 257 6.74 -11.71 5.01
CA TYR A 257 5.95 -10.91 4.06
C TYR A 257 4.54 -11.48 3.79
N VAL A 258 4.31 -12.75 4.11
CA VAL A 258 2.98 -13.38 4.03
C VAL A 258 2.22 -13.17 5.33
N LYS A 259 2.78 -13.64 6.46
CA LYS A 259 2.09 -13.68 7.76
C LYS A 259 1.86 -12.29 8.32
N ALA A 260 2.87 -11.41 8.28
CA ALA A 260 2.73 -10.05 8.77
C ALA A 260 1.75 -9.23 7.91
N HIS A 261 1.74 -9.45 6.58
CA HIS A 261 0.76 -8.83 5.71
C HIS A 261 -0.67 -9.32 5.99
N GLN A 262 -0.87 -10.62 6.23
CA GLN A 262 -2.18 -11.17 6.58
C GLN A 262 -2.74 -10.58 7.88
N GLU A 263 -1.90 -10.47 8.92
CA GLU A 263 -2.30 -9.83 10.18
C GLU A 263 -2.62 -8.33 9.99
N ALA A 264 -1.85 -7.65 9.16
CA ALA A 264 -2.11 -6.27 8.81
C ALA A 264 -3.42 -6.09 8.02
N CYS A 265 -3.76 -7.00 7.10
CA CYS A 265 -5.04 -6.99 6.38
C CYS A 265 -6.23 -7.09 7.35
N LYS A 266 -6.16 -8.00 8.35
CA LYS A 266 -7.20 -8.11 9.38
C LYS A 266 -7.39 -6.80 10.16
N PHE A 267 -6.30 -6.10 10.46
CA PHE A 267 -6.37 -4.81 11.12
C PHE A 267 -6.94 -3.72 10.20
N VAL A 268 -6.60 -3.73 8.91
CA VAL A 268 -7.22 -2.84 7.90
C VAL A 268 -8.73 -3.03 7.86
N ASP A 269 -9.21 -4.28 7.92
CA ASP A 269 -10.65 -4.57 7.96
C ASP A 269 -11.32 -4.00 9.23
N GLN A 270 -10.64 -4.05 10.36
CA GLN A 270 -11.14 -3.44 11.62
C GLN A 270 -11.20 -1.91 11.54
N VAL A 271 -10.26 -1.27 10.84
CA VAL A 271 -10.19 0.19 10.71
C VAL A 271 -11.18 0.72 9.67
N TYR A 272 -11.21 0.10 8.49
CA TYR A 272 -11.90 0.61 7.31
C TYR A 272 -13.12 -0.23 6.89
N GLY A 273 -13.25 -1.43 7.40
CA GLY A 273 -14.43 -2.27 7.17
C GLY A 273 -15.62 -1.77 7.98
N VAL A 274 -16.75 -1.57 7.32
CA VAL A 274 -17.99 -1.18 7.98
C VAL A 274 -19.08 -2.16 7.61
N GLU A 275 -19.65 -2.83 8.61
CA GLU A 275 -20.83 -3.67 8.41
C GLU A 275 -22.08 -2.80 8.19
N ILE A 276 -22.81 -3.13 7.14
CA ILE A 276 -24.13 -2.54 6.84
C ILE A 276 -25.20 -3.60 7.05
N PRO A 277 -26.36 -3.26 7.64
CA PRO A 277 -27.41 -4.24 7.97
C PRO A 277 -28.08 -4.83 6.74
N GLN A 278 -28.12 -4.08 5.65
CA GLN A 278 -28.67 -4.49 4.34
C GLN A 278 -28.15 -3.59 3.22
N ALA A 279 -28.16 -4.09 1.99
CA ALA A 279 -27.85 -3.27 0.83
C ALA A 279 -28.90 -2.17 0.62
N ALA A 280 -28.46 -0.97 0.29
CA ALA A 280 -29.30 0.21 0.17
C ALA A 280 -29.90 0.37 -1.24
N ASP A 281 -31.08 0.99 -1.34
CA ASP A 281 -31.67 1.44 -2.61
C ASP A 281 -30.84 2.58 -3.24
N LEU A 282 -30.27 3.43 -2.37
CA LEU A 282 -29.47 4.59 -2.74
C LEU A 282 -28.23 4.66 -1.85
N VAL A 283 -27.08 4.82 -2.48
CA VAL A 283 -25.79 5.14 -1.81
C VAL A 283 -25.32 6.51 -2.27
N ILE A 284 -25.03 7.39 -1.32
CA ILE A 284 -24.43 8.70 -1.58
C ILE A 284 -23.03 8.70 -1.00
N ALA A 285 -22.00 8.91 -1.85
CA ALA A 285 -20.62 8.87 -1.43
C ALA A 285 -19.81 10.06 -1.96
N SER A 286 -18.90 10.58 -1.16
CA SER A 286 -17.92 11.59 -1.57
C SER A 286 -16.52 11.00 -1.64
N CYS A 287 -15.72 11.43 -2.61
CA CYS A 287 -14.31 11.10 -2.72
C CYS A 287 -13.47 11.74 -1.60
N GLY A 288 -14.01 12.69 -0.86
CA GLY A 288 -13.32 13.42 0.21
C GLY A 288 -12.70 14.75 -0.23
N GLY A 289 -13.09 15.29 -1.41
CA GLY A 289 -12.63 16.58 -1.96
C GLY A 289 -11.23 16.51 -2.57
N TYR A 290 -10.69 17.69 -2.93
CA TYR A 290 -9.36 17.82 -3.52
C TYR A 290 -8.25 17.34 -2.58
N PRO A 291 -7.23 16.63 -3.09
CA PRO A 291 -7.00 16.19 -4.47
C PRO A 291 -7.62 14.83 -4.83
N LYS A 292 -8.45 14.24 -3.97
CA LYS A 292 -8.99 12.88 -4.17
C LYS A 292 -10.06 12.80 -5.26
N ASP A 293 -10.66 13.92 -5.61
CA ASP A 293 -11.66 14.05 -6.66
C ASP A 293 -11.20 14.85 -7.89
N ILE A 294 -9.87 14.99 -8.06
CA ILE A 294 -9.28 15.79 -9.15
C ILE A 294 -9.65 15.29 -10.56
N ASN A 295 -9.98 14.03 -10.72
CA ASN A 295 -10.41 13.45 -12.00
C ASN A 295 -11.23 12.16 -11.81
N VAL A 296 -11.87 11.71 -12.90
CA VAL A 296 -12.71 10.49 -12.92
C VAL A 296 -11.93 9.24 -12.51
N TYR A 297 -10.63 9.14 -12.82
CA TYR A 297 -9.81 8.00 -12.43
C TYR A 297 -9.66 7.87 -10.90
N GLN A 298 -9.55 9.00 -10.20
CA GLN A 298 -9.54 8.97 -8.72
C GLN A 298 -10.94 8.72 -8.16
N LEU A 299 -11.96 9.33 -8.76
CA LEU A 299 -13.37 9.18 -8.38
C LEU A 299 -13.84 7.73 -8.48
N GLN A 300 -13.37 6.97 -9.48
CA GLN A 300 -13.70 5.55 -9.65
C GLN A 300 -13.48 4.73 -8.38
N LYS A 301 -12.44 5.03 -7.58
CA LYS A 301 -12.17 4.30 -6.33
C LYS A 301 -13.30 4.41 -5.31
N THR A 302 -13.99 5.56 -5.31
CA THR A 302 -15.18 5.77 -4.47
C THR A 302 -16.38 4.99 -5.02
N MET A 303 -16.52 4.90 -6.34
CA MET A 303 -17.55 4.07 -6.96
C MET A 303 -17.40 2.60 -6.56
N ASP A 304 -16.18 2.04 -6.62
CA ASP A 304 -15.91 0.65 -6.25
C ASP A 304 -16.30 0.35 -4.79
N ASN A 305 -16.02 1.29 -3.87
CA ASN A 305 -16.45 1.14 -2.48
C ASN A 305 -17.98 1.27 -2.32
N ALA A 306 -18.59 2.25 -2.98
CA ALA A 306 -20.04 2.49 -2.90
C ALA A 306 -20.84 1.34 -3.50
N TRP A 307 -20.31 0.68 -4.54
CA TRP A 307 -20.93 -0.49 -5.19
C TRP A 307 -21.16 -1.65 -4.22
N CYS A 308 -20.29 -1.81 -3.23
CA CYS A 308 -20.43 -2.85 -2.21
C CYS A 308 -21.65 -2.66 -1.30
N ALA A 309 -22.21 -1.46 -1.25
CA ALA A 309 -23.29 -1.10 -0.33
C ALA A 309 -24.65 -0.94 -1.04
N VAL A 310 -24.71 -0.91 -2.36
CA VAL A 310 -25.95 -0.76 -3.14
C VAL A 310 -26.49 -2.12 -3.56
N ARG A 311 -27.82 -2.28 -3.54
CA ARG A 311 -28.48 -3.48 -4.09
C ARG A 311 -28.49 -3.49 -5.62
N GLU A 312 -28.76 -4.62 -6.21
CA GLU A 312 -29.01 -4.74 -7.65
C GLU A 312 -30.19 -3.85 -8.08
N GLY A 313 -29.99 -3.07 -9.15
CA GLY A 313 -30.95 -2.06 -9.61
C GLY A 313 -31.07 -0.81 -8.74
N GLY A 314 -30.24 -0.66 -7.71
CA GLY A 314 -30.16 0.54 -6.88
C GLY A 314 -29.37 1.66 -7.55
N VAL A 315 -29.26 2.82 -6.89
CA VAL A 315 -28.64 4.04 -7.41
C VAL A 315 -27.41 4.42 -6.56
N VAL A 316 -26.31 4.79 -7.20
CA VAL A 316 -25.14 5.37 -6.55
C VAL A 316 -24.97 6.81 -7.01
N ILE A 317 -24.93 7.75 -6.07
CA ILE A 317 -24.60 9.15 -6.30
C ILE A 317 -23.21 9.41 -5.78
N ILE A 318 -22.29 9.78 -6.67
CA ILE A 318 -20.91 10.14 -6.30
C ILE A 318 -20.76 11.65 -6.35
N ILE A 319 -20.18 12.20 -5.28
CA ILE A 319 -19.91 13.63 -5.13
C ILE A 319 -18.40 13.84 -5.31
N GLY A 320 -18.04 14.51 -6.41
CA GLY A 320 -16.66 14.86 -6.76
C GLY A 320 -16.65 15.90 -7.89
N GLU A 321 -15.65 16.79 -7.87
CA GLU A 321 -15.58 17.93 -8.79
C GLU A 321 -15.08 17.53 -10.19
N CYS A 322 -14.01 16.74 -10.26
CA CYS A 322 -13.39 16.26 -11.52
C CYS A 322 -13.03 17.42 -12.48
N GLU A 323 -12.09 18.27 -12.07
CA GLU A 323 -11.56 19.41 -12.85
C GLU A 323 -10.97 19.01 -14.20
#